data_8524707f9ed5aeaadaffcac551b5c197
#
_entry.id   8524707f9ed5aeaadaffcac551b5c197
#
_cell.length_a   1.000
_cell.length_b   1.000
_cell.length_c   1.000
_cell.angle_alpha   90.00
_cell.angle_beta   90.00
_cell.angle_gamma   90.00
#
_symmetry.space_group_name_H-M   'P 1'
#
loop_
_entity.id
_entity.type
_entity.pdbx_description
1 polymer ?
#
loop_
_entity_poly.entity_id
_entity_poly.type
_entity_poly.pdbx_seq_one_letter_code
_entity_poly.pdbx_strand_id
1 'polypeptide(L)'
;MHKRLSLLLAAGVFSVGAANVAAAPQAKNIIFFLGDGMGPTAITAARIFGHGEAGLLNFERLERTARIKTYSNDFQTTDSAPSMGAYMTGVKINQDGISIKDARAIDPERDANGNRTIDKCAPNDGVIVPTILELAKAAGRAVGAVTTTELTHATPASTFSHVCHRDAAYSIARQIVPGGQGYNTALKDGVDVLMGGGRHHFTPYDKASNPKGRADGRDLVAEFAAQGYAVGRSRADMMSARPGRKFVGLYSADTHMDYSLARRPEQPTLSEMALKAIELLSNDPDGFFLMVEGGKIDHALHDNNAKNALADTVAFDEAIQAAIERMRQIDPGLENTLIVVTADHDHTMVLNGYPKRGSKVLDIVHDYATGEPKKDADGKTFTALVFGNGKLRPDLRADVDSAQAQADGYQQEAGVRTVYESHGGGDVKLYATGAGSAPFKGTMENTQVFHLMKAAAGL
;
A
#
# COMPACT_ATOMS: atom_id res chain seq x y z
N MET A 1 41.66 -0.31 82.60
CA MET A 1 42.25 -0.93 81.41
C MET A 1 41.22 -0.90 80.31
N HIS A 2 41.27 0.12 79.45
CA HIS A 2 40.32 0.30 78.36
C HIS A 2 41.03 -0.06 77.04
N LYS A 3 40.55 -1.12 76.41
CA LYS A 3 41.00 -1.47 75.02
C LYS A 3 40.10 -0.69 73.99
N ARG A 4 40.70 0.20 73.21
CA ARG A 4 40.06 0.85 72.05
C ARG A 4 40.19 -0.07 70.82
N LEU A 5 39.07 -0.42 70.28
CA LEU A 5 38.97 -1.19 69.04
C LEU A 5 38.86 -0.16 67.87
N SER A 6 39.84 -0.12 66.97
CA SER A 6 39.83 0.76 65.78
C SER A 6 39.19 0.02 64.62
N LEU A 7 38.09 0.50 64.11
CA LEU A 7 37.42 0.01 62.91
C LEU A 7 38.02 0.70 61.66
N LEU A 8 38.66 -0.05 60.82
CA LEU A 8 39.08 0.42 59.47
C LEU A 8 37.90 0.25 58.50
N LEU A 9 37.36 1.38 57.99
CA LEU A 9 36.40 1.39 56.88
C LEU A 9 37.20 1.35 55.56
N ALA A 10 37.07 0.28 54.82
CA ALA A 10 37.55 0.17 53.45
C ALA A 10 36.47 0.73 52.50
N ALA A 11 36.73 1.90 51.88
CA ALA A 11 35.88 2.48 50.85
C ALA A 11 36.17 1.79 49.51
N GLY A 12 35.29 0.86 49.12
CA GLY A 12 35.31 0.28 47.75
C GLY A 12 34.76 1.28 46.72
N VAL A 13 35.62 1.73 45.83
CA VAL A 13 35.21 2.54 44.69
C VAL A 13 34.61 1.59 43.67
N PHE A 14 33.28 1.56 43.52
CA PHE A 14 32.59 0.93 42.40
C PHE A 14 32.70 1.87 41.19
N SER A 15 33.59 1.57 40.23
CA SER A 15 33.57 2.17 38.93
C SER A 15 32.40 1.56 38.15
N VAL A 16 31.30 2.30 38.02
CA VAL A 16 30.22 1.99 37.07
C VAL A 16 30.79 2.26 35.68
N GLY A 17 31.21 1.21 34.99
CA GLY A 17 31.53 1.26 33.59
C GLY A 17 30.27 1.67 32.79
N ALA A 18 30.28 2.84 32.21
CA ALA A 18 29.25 3.23 31.23
C ALA A 18 29.34 2.23 30.08
N ALA A 19 28.40 1.28 30.02
CA ALA A 19 28.19 0.48 28.84
C ALA A 19 27.84 1.45 27.71
N ASN A 20 28.70 1.57 26.71
CA ASN A 20 28.37 2.20 25.45
C ASN A 20 27.19 1.43 24.85
N VAL A 21 25.97 1.93 25.04
CA VAL A 21 24.83 1.47 24.26
C VAL A 21 25.13 1.95 22.85
N ALA A 22 25.61 1.03 22.00
CA ALA A 22 25.73 1.32 20.57
C ALA A 22 24.37 1.83 20.10
N ALA A 23 24.36 3.01 19.50
CA ALA A 23 23.14 3.55 18.91
C ALA A 23 22.60 2.49 17.94
N ALA A 24 21.30 2.20 18.04
CA ALA A 24 20.67 1.26 17.13
C ALA A 24 20.96 1.70 15.67
N PRO A 25 21.30 0.78 14.76
CA PRO A 25 21.61 1.15 13.39
C PRO A 25 20.44 1.94 12.81
N GLN A 26 20.72 3.14 12.29
CA GLN A 26 19.73 3.98 11.64
C GLN A 26 19.54 3.48 10.19
N ALA A 27 18.29 3.19 9.81
CA ALA A 27 17.97 2.85 8.43
C ALA A 27 18.15 4.08 7.53
N LYS A 28 19.10 4.05 6.62
CA LYS A 28 19.23 5.04 5.54
C LYS A 28 18.11 4.87 4.53
N ASN A 29 17.77 3.63 4.21
CA ASN A 29 16.75 3.28 3.24
C ASN A 29 15.53 2.71 3.96
N ILE A 30 14.35 3.18 3.57
CA ILE A 30 13.07 2.58 3.97
C ILE A 30 12.30 2.20 2.72
N ILE A 31 11.85 0.94 2.65
CA ILE A 31 10.90 0.48 1.64
C ILE A 31 9.64 0.04 2.37
N PHE A 32 8.55 0.75 2.13
CA PHE A 32 7.24 0.46 2.68
C PHE A 32 6.35 -0.14 1.60
N PHE A 33 6.03 -1.42 1.74
CA PHE A 33 5.12 -2.16 0.86
C PHE A 33 3.72 -2.17 1.46
N LEU A 34 2.73 -1.81 0.66
CA LEU A 34 1.32 -1.88 1.04
C LEU A 34 0.53 -2.70 0.01
N GLY A 35 -0.07 -3.80 0.47
CA GLY A 35 -1.10 -4.52 -0.28
C GLY A 35 -2.46 -3.95 0.10
N ASP A 36 -3.06 -3.16 -0.77
CA ASP A 36 -4.36 -2.52 -0.53
C ASP A 36 -5.43 -3.59 -0.33
N GLY A 37 -6.15 -3.53 0.81
CA GLY A 37 -7.17 -4.52 1.15
C GLY A 37 -6.65 -5.95 1.44
N MET A 38 -5.33 -6.14 1.56
CA MET A 38 -4.70 -7.45 1.73
C MET A 38 -4.84 -7.96 3.17
N GLY A 39 -6.06 -8.31 3.57
CA GLY A 39 -6.35 -8.86 4.89
C GLY A 39 -5.86 -10.29 5.10
N PRO A 40 -6.03 -10.85 6.32
CA PRO A 40 -5.51 -12.17 6.69
C PRO A 40 -6.03 -13.32 5.82
N THR A 41 -7.30 -13.26 5.40
CA THR A 41 -7.87 -14.28 4.52
C THR A 41 -7.30 -14.20 3.11
N ALA A 42 -7.08 -12.97 2.58
CA ALA A 42 -6.45 -12.75 1.29
C ALA A 42 -5.01 -13.34 1.27
N ILE A 43 -4.21 -13.11 2.32
CA ILE A 43 -2.87 -13.69 2.48
C ILE A 43 -2.94 -15.22 2.48
N THR A 44 -3.84 -15.80 3.28
CA THR A 44 -3.98 -17.26 3.38
C THR A 44 -4.40 -17.87 2.05
N ALA A 45 -5.39 -17.29 1.38
CA ALA A 45 -5.88 -17.78 0.10
C ALA A 45 -4.84 -17.61 -1.02
N ALA A 46 -4.10 -16.49 -1.07
CA ALA A 46 -3.02 -16.26 -2.03
C ALA A 46 -1.86 -17.26 -1.83
N ARG A 47 -1.49 -17.56 -0.58
CA ARG A 47 -0.50 -18.61 -0.29
C ARG A 47 -0.95 -19.96 -0.81
N ILE A 48 -2.20 -20.37 -0.56
CA ILE A 48 -2.74 -21.64 -1.09
C ILE A 48 -2.75 -21.62 -2.60
N PHE A 49 -3.15 -20.52 -3.22
CA PHE A 49 -3.20 -20.32 -4.66
C PHE A 49 -1.83 -20.46 -5.33
N GLY A 50 -0.79 -19.80 -4.79
CA GLY A 50 0.54 -19.78 -5.37
C GLY A 50 1.47 -20.91 -4.92
N HIS A 51 1.33 -21.37 -3.67
CA HIS A 51 2.33 -22.23 -3.01
C HIS A 51 1.74 -23.43 -2.26
N GLY A 52 0.41 -23.58 -2.22
CA GLY A 52 -0.29 -24.59 -1.42
C GLY A 52 -0.29 -24.27 0.08
N GLU A 53 -1.03 -25.04 0.87
CA GLU A 53 -1.25 -24.78 2.30
C GLU A 53 0.03 -24.80 3.14
N ALA A 54 1.00 -25.65 2.77
CA ALA A 54 2.28 -25.78 3.50
C ALA A 54 3.36 -24.83 2.98
N GLY A 55 3.10 -24.10 1.89
CA GLY A 55 4.01 -23.09 1.36
C GLY A 55 4.05 -21.82 2.20
N LEU A 56 4.86 -20.87 1.76
CA LEU A 56 4.93 -19.52 2.33
C LEU A 56 5.05 -18.52 1.19
N LEU A 57 4.36 -17.41 1.30
CA LEU A 57 4.68 -16.21 0.54
C LEU A 57 6.05 -15.68 0.99
N ASN A 58 6.74 -14.94 0.13
CA ASN A 58 8.10 -14.45 0.42
C ASN A 58 8.10 -13.50 1.62
N PHE A 59 7.10 -12.62 1.74
CA PHE A 59 7.01 -11.71 2.88
C PHE A 59 6.67 -12.44 4.20
N GLU A 60 6.05 -13.62 4.19
CA GLU A 60 5.83 -14.43 5.40
C GLU A 60 7.12 -14.99 5.99
N ARG A 61 8.25 -14.91 5.26
CA ARG A 61 9.59 -15.34 5.72
C ARG A 61 10.35 -14.21 6.43
N LEU A 62 9.79 -12.99 6.48
CA LEU A 62 10.43 -11.86 7.15
C LEU A 62 10.48 -12.08 8.68
N GLU A 63 11.52 -11.52 9.31
CA GLU A 63 11.88 -11.85 10.70
C GLU A 63 10.86 -11.38 11.74
N ARG A 64 10.15 -10.30 11.46
CA ARG A 64 9.23 -9.66 12.41
C ARG A 64 7.82 -9.73 11.88
N THR A 65 6.90 -9.98 12.80
CA THR A 65 5.47 -9.99 12.51
C THR A 65 4.70 -9.23 13.59
N ALA A 66 3.68 -8.50 13.17
CA ALA A 66 2.75 -7.79 14.03
C ALA A 66 1.31 -7.91 13.52
N ARG A 67 0.37 -7.51 14.34
CA ARG A 67 -1.03 -7.32 14.00
C ARG A 67 -1.38 -5.85 14.16
N ILE A 68 -2.02 -5.26 13.16
CA ILE A 68 -2.27 -3.83 13.09
C ILE A 68 -3.77 -3.56 13.16
N LYS A 69 -4.17 -2.69 14.08
CA LYS A 69 -5.50 -2.12 14.17
C LYS A 69 -5.63 -0.97 13.18
N THR A 70 -6.62 -1.03 12.29
CA THR A 70 -6.71 -0.16 11.12
C THR A 70 -7.81 0.91 11.19
N TYR A 71 -8.72 0.86 12.16
CA TYR A 71 -9.83 1.81 12.27
C TYR A 71 -9.39 3.27 12.07
N SER A 72 -10.23 4.08 11.40
CA SER A 72 -9.98 5.50 11.17
C SER A 72 -10.31 6.35 12.39
N ASN A 73 -10.17 7.68 12.29
CA ASN A 73 -10.51 8.56 13.40
C ASN A 73 -12.01 8.55 13.75
N ASP A 74 -12.86 8.25 12.78
CA ASP A 74 -14.32 8.37 12.86
C ASP A 74 -15.09 7.09 12.49
N PHE A 75 -14.44 6.05 11.92
CA PHE A 75 -15.09 4.80 11.51
C PHE A 75 -14.40 3.56 12.09
N GLN A 76 -15.20 2.54 12.45
CA GLN A 76 -14.69 1.24 12.91
C GLN A 76 -14.00 0.46 11.79
N THR A 77 -14.51 0.57 10.57
CA THR A 77 -13.90 0.02 9.36
C THR A 77 -13.35 1.19 8.54
N THR A 78 -12.07 1.16 8.28
CA THR A 78 -11.37 2.23 7.59
C THR A 78 -11.52 2.14 6.08
N ASP A 79 -11.27 3.26 5.40
CA ASP A 79 -10.95 3.35 3.98
C ASP A 79 -9.42 3.48 3.79
N SER A 80 -8.92 3.33 2.55
CA SER A 80 -7.48 3.42 2.24
C SER A 80 -6.90 4.79 2.60
N ALA A 81 -7.63 5.89 2.35
CA ALA A 81 -7.16 7.25 2.62
C ALA A 81 -6.78 7.47 4.10
N PRO A 82 -7.67 7.25 5.08
CA PRO A 82 -7.34 7.46 6.48
C PRO A 82 -6.33 6.45 7.02
N SER A 83 -6.36 5.19 6.56
CA SER A 83 -5.41 4.19 7.04
C SER A 83 -4.00 4.43 6.53
N MET A 84 -3.84 4.69 5.23
CA MET A 84 -2.52 5.05 4.69
C MET A 84 -2.05 6.39 5.28
N GLY A 85 -2.95 7.36 5.45
CA GLY A 85 -2.63 8.62 6.14
C GLY A 85 -2.06 8.37 7.54
N ALA A 86 -2.61 7.40 8.29
CA ALA A 86 -2.10 7.04 9.61
C ALA A 86 -0.69 6.43 9.55
N TYR A 87 -0.38 5.57 8.56
CA TYR A 87 0.97 5.04 8.33
C TYR A 87 1.97 6.12 7.92
N MET A 88 1.51 7.14 7.20
CA MET A 88 2.40 8.18 6.66
C MET A 88 2.60 9.37 7.60
N THR A 89 1.67 9.63 8.54
CA THR A 89 1.69 10.83 9.39
C THR A 89 1.78 10.54 10.90
N GLY A 90 1.48 9.31 11.32
CA GLY A 90 1.45 8.94 12.74
C GLY A 90 0.23 9.42 13.51
N VAL A 91 -0.80 9.92 12.82
CA VAL A 91 -2.07 10.33 13.43
C VAL A 91 -3.24 9.67 12.72
N LYS A 92 -4.35 9.42 13.44
CA LYS A 92 -5.58 8.95 12.83
C LYS A 92 -6.19 10.08 11.99
N ILE A 93 -6.64 9.73 10.79
CA ILE A 93 -7.26 10.62 9.81
C ILE A 93 -8.75 10.29 9.72
N ASN A 94 -9.59 11.28 9.41
CA ASN A 94 -11.00 11.07 9.12
C ASN A 94 -11.18 10.35 7.78
N GLN A 95 -12.32 9.68 7.64
CA GLN A 95 -12.73 9.04 6.39
C GLN A 95 -12.53 10.00 5.21
N ASP A 96 -12.07 9.46 4.08
CA ASP A 96 -11.75 10.18 2.83
C ASP A 96 -10.59 11.21 2.90
N GLY A 97 -10.09 11.58 4.08
CA GLY A 97 -9.02 12.54 4.25
C GLY A 97 -7.66 12.02 3.79
N ILE A 98 -6.89 12.84 3.08
CA ILE A 98 -5.52 12.56 2.63
C ILE A 98 -4.54 13.35 3.49
N SER A 99 -3.91 12.72 4.47
CA SER A 99 -2.85 13.29 5.33
C SER A 99 -3.17 14.67 5.94
N ILE A 100 -4.45 14.94 6.17
CA ILE A 100 -4.97 16.09 6.92
C ILE A 100 -5.77 15.58 8.11
N LYS A 101 -5.32 15.88 9.32
CA LYS A 101 -5.99 15.50 10.56
C LYS A 101 -7.27 16.33 10.73
N ASP A 102 -8.35 15.68 11.17
CA ASP A 102 -9.67 16.27 11.50
C ASP A 102 -10.33 17.06 10.35
N ALA A 103 -9.86 16.87 9.11
CA ALA A 103 -10.43 17.53 7.94
C ALA A 103 -11.78 16.90 7.53
N ARG A 104 -12.65 17.76 6.99
CA ARG A 104 -13.89 17.36 6.32
C ARG A 104 -14.01 18.09 5.00
N ALA A 105 -14.39 17.36 3.95
CA ALA A 105 -14.71 17.98 2.67
C ALA A 105 -16.01 18.78 2.76
N ILE A 106 -16.05 19.93 2.10
CA ILE A 106 -17.31 20.57 1.76
C ILE A 106 -17.91 19.81 0.58
N ASP A 107 -19.27 19.80 0.48
CA ASP A 107 -19.99 19.12 -0.60
C ASP A 107 -19.33 19.29 -1.96
N PRO A 108 -19.20 18.18 -2.72
CA PRO A 108 -18.45 18.18 -3.96
C PRO A 108 -19.14 19.04 -5.00
N GLU A 109 -18.44 20.07 -5.44
CA GLU A 109 -18.77 20.72 -6.69
C GLU A 109 -18.32 19.82 -7.85
N ARG A 110 -19.05 19.87 -8.96
CA ARG A 110 -18.59 19.29 -10.20
C ARG A 110 -18.02 20.38 -11.10
N ASP A 111 -16.91 20.10 -11.77
CA ASP A 111 -16.38 21.00 -12.78
C ASP A 111 -17.31 21.08 -14.02
N ALA A 112 -16.97 21.94 -14.97
CA ALA A 112 -17.73 22.09 -16.21
C ALA A 112 -17.86 20.81 -17.06
N ASN A 113 -17.03 19.80 -16.78
CA ASN A 113 -17.01 18.49 -17.44
C ASN A 113 -17.74 17.41 -16.62
N GLY A 114 -18.31 17.78 -15.47
CA GLY A 114 -19.05 16.88 -14.57
C GLY A 114 -18.16 16.04 -13.65
N ASN A 115 -16.83 16.26 -13.63
CA ASN A 115 -15.91 15.59 -12.71
C ASN A 115 -16.07 16.15 -11.31
N ARG A 116 -15.95 15.28 -10.29
CA ARG A 116 -15.96 15.72 -8.89
C ARG A 116 -14.73 16.59 -8.60
N THR A 117 -14.96 17.76 -8.02
CA THR A 117 -13.89 18.67 -7.57
C THR A 117 -14.03 18.92 -6.09
N ILE A 118 -13.83 17.87 -5.28
CA ILE A 118 -13.93 17.94 -3.81
C ILE A 118 -12.56 18.34 -3.26
N ASP A 119 -12.09 19.52 -3.57
CA ASP A 119 -10.77 19.97 -3.14
C ASP A 119 -10.83 21.14 -2.13
N LYS A 120 -12.00 21.36 -1.53
CA LYS A 120 -12.18 22.39 -0.51
C LYS A 120 -12.42 21.76 0.84
N CYS A 121 -11.57 22.10 1.79
CA CYS A 121 -11.82 21.86 3.21
C CYS A 121 -12.84 22.86 3.77
N ALA A 122 -13.61 22.45 4.76
CA ALA A 122 -14.43 23.37 5.53
C ALA A 122 -13.54 24.47 6.16
N PRO A 123 -14.01 25.71 6.29
CA PRO A 123 -13.23 26.79 6.89
C PRO A 123 -12.76 26.42 8.30
N ASN A 124 -11.47 26.62 8.57
CA ASN A 124 -10.82 26.30 9.86
C ASN A 124 -10.90 24.81 10.26
N ASP A 125 -11.13 23.91 9.31
CA ASP A 125 -11.20 22.48 9.53
C ASP A 125 -9.97 21.80 8.96
N GLY A 126 -9.39 20.91 9.75
CA GLY A 126 -8.22 20.12 9.37
C GLY A 126 -6.87 20.79 9.58
N VAL A 127 -5.91 19.94 9.91
CA VAL A 127 -4.50 20.31 10.10
C VAL A 127 -3.64 19.43 9.19
N ILE A 128 -2.87 20.06 8.31
CA ILE A 128 -1.86 19.35 7.50
C ILE A 128 -0.84 18.73 8.45
N VAL A 129 -0.59 17.41 8.28
CA VAL A 129 0.38 16.67 9.07
C VAL A 129 1.50 16.19 8.14
N PRO A 130 2.76 16.54 8.41
CA PRO A 130 3.87 16.10 7.57
C PRO A 130 3.94 14.59 7.44
N THR A 131 4.13 14.11 6.22
CA THR A 131 4.29 12.69 5.93
C THR A 131 5.72 12.22 6.13
N ILE A 132 5.94 10.92 6.31
CA ILE A 132 7.30 10.37 6.41
C ILE A 132 8.10 10.59 5.12
N LEU A 133 7.46 10.63 3.95
CA LEU A 133 8.09 10.97 2.68
C LEU A 133 8.61 12.41 2.69
N GLU A 134 7.81 13.37 3.17
CA GLU A 134 8.21 14.77 3.31
C GLU A 134 9.35 14.93 4.32
N LEU A 135 9.29 14.21 5.44
CA LEU A 135 10.38 14.21 6.43
C LEU A 135 11.68 13.63 5.85
N ALA A 136 11.59 12.55 5.09
CA ALA A 136 12.74 11.97 4.39
C ALA A 136 13.32 12.95 3.36
N LYS A 137 12.45 13.62 2.57
CA LYS A 137 12.85 14.67 1.64
C LYS A 137 13.48 15.87 2.34
N ALA A 138 12.93 16.25 3.52
CA ALA A 138 13.50 17.32 4.34
C ALA A 138 14.90 16.98 4.87
N ALA A 139 15.17 15.71 5.14
CA ALA A 139 16.47 15.18 5.57
C ALA A 139 17.47 14.97 4.42
N GLY A 140 17.14 15.35 3.18
CA GLY A 140 18.03 15.24 2.02
C GLY A 140 17.94 13.92 1.27
N ARG A 141 17.09 12.97 1.70
CA ARG A 141 16.96 11.65 1.08
C ARG A 141 16.18 11.71 -0.24
N ALA A 142 16.50 10.82 -1.15
CA ALA A 142 15.66 10.57 -2.33
C ALA A 142 14.32 9.95 -1.91
N VAL A 143 13.25 10.25 -2.64
CA VAL A 143 11.90 9.76 -2.29
C VAL A 143 11.14 9.25 -3.51
N GLY A 144 10.33 8.20 -3.32
CA GLY A 144 9.53 7.62 -4.40
C GLY A 144 8.20 7.03 -3.95
N ALA A 145 7.25 7.00 -4.89
CA ALA A 145 5.98 6.30 -4.75
C ALA A 145 5.65 5.54 -6.03
N VAL A 146 5.31 4.26 -5.88
CA VAL A 146 5.03 3.32 -6.96
C VAL A 146 3.72 2.59 -6.66
N THR A 147 2.83 2.49 -7.64
CA THR A 147 1.52 1.85 -7.46
C THR A 147 1.04 1.16 -8.74
N THR A 148 0.17 0.17 -8.59
CA THR A 148 -0.62 -0.41 -9.68
C THR A 148 -1.97 0.30 -9.87
N THR A 149 -2.32 1.27 -9.00
CA THR A 149 -3.49 2.14 -9.16
C THR A 149 -3.17 3.40 -9.99
N GLU A 150 -4.10 4.34 -10.04
CA GLU A 150 -3.81 5.72 -10.46
C GLU A 150 -2.83 6.35 -9.46
N LEU A 151 -1.89 7.12 -9.94
CA LEU A 151 -0.92 7.82 -9.08
C LEU A 151 -1.60 8.80 -8.10
N THR A 152 -2.81 9.24 -8.43
CA THR A 152 -3.65 10.10 -7.59
C THR A 152 -4.59 9.35 -6.65
N HIS A 153 -4.55 7.99 -6.64
CA HIS A 153 -5.34 7.17 -5.71
C HIS A 153 -4.95 7.43 -4.26
N ALA A 154 -5.83 7.10 -3.33
CA ALA A 154 -5.69 7.46 -1.92
C ALA A 154 -4.36 7.02 -1.29
N THR A 155 -3.92 5.81 -1.57
CA THR A 155 -2.70 5.24 -0.99
C THR A 155 -1.43 5.98 -1.41
N PRO A 156 -1.10 6.13 -2.72
CA PRO A 156 0.05 6.94 -3.09
C PRO A 156 -0.12 8.40 -2.70
N ALA A 157 -1.31 8.99 -2.87
CA ALA A 157 -1.58 10.38 -2.52
C ALA A 157 -1.25 10.71 -1.06
N SER A 158 -1.54 9.78 -0.12
CA SER A 158 -1.27 9.97 1.31
C SER A 158 0.22 10.08 1.64
N THR A 159 1.13 9.77 0.69
CA THR A 159 2.57 9.95 0.90
C THR A 159 3.05 11.37 0.61
N PHE A 160 2.40 12.10 -0.30
CA PHE A 160 2.92 13.36 -0.85
C PHE A 160 1.87 14.49 -0.99
N SER A 161 0.60 14.24 -0.65
CA SER A 161 -0.47 15.23 -0.81
C SER A 161 -1.28 15.43 0.45
N HIS A 162 -1.97 16.58 0.52
CA HIS A 162 -2.87 16.96 1.61
C HIS A 162 -4.15 17.53 1.02
N VAL A 163 -5.22 16.75 1.04
CA VAL A 163 -6.57 17.16 0.58
C VAL A 163 -7.63 16.60 1.50
N CYS A 164 -8.77 17.27 1.59
CA CYS A 164 -9.86 16.89 2.49
C CYS A 164 -10.63 15.66 2.03
N HIS A 165 -10.50 15.28 0.76
CA HIS A 165 -11.20 14.14 0.20
C HIS A 165 -10.36 13.46 -0.88
N ARG A 166 -10.28 12.14 -0.85
CA ARG A 166 -9.51 11.29 -1.78
C ARG A 166 -9.90 11.46 -3.24
N ASP A 167 -11.16 11.83 -3.53
CA ASP A 167 -11.64 12.05 -4.89
C ASP A 167 -11.16 13.39 -5.50
N ALA A 168 -10.43 14.22 -4.76
CA ALA A 168 -9.82 15.45 -5.27
C ALA A 168 -8.58 15.17 -6.18
N ALA A 169 -8.70 14.21 -7.09
CA ALA A 169 -7.59 13.65 -7.87
C ALA A 169 -6.81 14.72 -8.68
N TYR A 170 -7.51 15.73 -9.22
CA TYR A 170 -6.86 16.84 -9.95
C TYR A 170 -6.04 17.75 -9.02
N SER A 171 -6.47 17.92 -7.77
CA SER A 171 -5.73 18.66 -6.73
C SER A 171 -4.54 17.86 -6.24
N ILE A 172 -4.69 16.54 -6.06
CA ILE A 172 -3.59 15.64 -5.74
C ILE A 172 -2.51 15.72 -6.83
N ALA A 173 -2.91 15.62 -8.11
CA ALA A 173 -1.98 15.69 -9.24
C ALA A 173 -1.18 17.00 -9.28
N ARG A 174 -1.81 18.15 -9.00
CA ARG A 174 -1.08 19.45 -9.01
C ARG A 174 -0.11 19.60 -7.84
N GLN A 175 -0.34 18.92 -6.71
CA GLN A 175 0.52 19.02 -5.53
C GLN A 175 1.90 18.39 -5.72
N ILE A 176 2.08 17.53 -6.70
CA ILE A 176 3.37 16.85 -6.94
C ILE A 176 4.21 17.44 -8.09
N VAL A 177 3.72 18.49 -8.75
CA VAL A 177 4.45 19.16 -9.86
C VAL A 177 5.24 20.35 -9.34
N PRO A 178 6.58 20.27 -9.26
CA PRO A 178 7.42 21.33 -8.69
C PRO A 178 7.24 22.67 -9.41
N GLY A 179 7.16 23.76 -8.63
CA GLY A 179 7.01 25.11 -9.16
C GLY A 179 5.63 25.44 -9.75
N GLY A 180 4.73 24.47 -9.85
CA GLY A 180 3.37 24.67 -10.34
C GLY A 180 2.44 25.28 -9.29
N GLN A 181 1.34 25.90 -9.75
CA GLN A 181 0.30 26.39 -8.85
C GLN A 181 -0.29 25.22 -8.05
N GLY A 182 -0.35 25.34 -6.73
CA GLY A 182 -0.85 24.32 -5.80
C GLY A 182 0.15 23.21 -5.48
N TYR A 183 1.42 23.42 -5.81
CA TYR A 183 2.50 22.49 -5.45
C TYR A 183 2.67 22.38 -3.92
N ASN A 184 2.85 21.15 -3.44
CA ASN A 184 3.21 20.90 -2.05
C ASN A 184 4.70 21.24 -1.82
N THR A 185 4.97 22.40 -1.25
CA THR A 185 6.35 22.91 -1.05
C THR A 185 7.18 22.10 -0.06
N ALA A 186 6.55 21.25 0.78
CA ALA A 186 7.27 20.32 1.66
C ALA A 186 8.07 19.27 0.86
N LEU A 187 7.67 18.99 -0.38
CA LEU A 187 8.39 18.12 -1.32
C LEU A 187 9.66 18.79 -1.91
N LYS A 188 9.97 20.04 -1.55
CA LYS A 188 11.17 20.80 -2.00
C LYS A 188 11.30 20.86 -3.52
N ASP A 189 12.28 20.15 -4.09
CA ASP A 189 12.53 20.06 -5.53
C ASP A 189 11.72 18.94 -6.24
N GLY A 190 10.81 18.31 -5.51
CA GLY A 190 9.88 17.28 -6.01
C GLY A 190 10.23 15.85 -5.61
N VAL A 191 9.26 14.95 -5.81
CA VAL A 191 9.44 13.51 -5.61
C VAL A 191 10.34 12.96 -6.73
N ASP A 192 11.33 12.13 -6.37
CA ASP A 192 12.36 11.70 -7.32
C ASP A 192 11.85 10.61 -8.28
N VAL A 193 10.97 9.71 -7.79
CA VAL A 193 10.36 8.64 -8.61
C VAL A 193 8.87 8.54 -8.31
N LEU A 194 8.07 8.66 -9.37
CA LEU A 194 6.61 8.50 -9.34
C LEU A 194 6.20 7.52 -10.44
N MET A 195 5.49 6.43 -10.11
CA MET A 195 5.01 5.47 -11.09
C MET A 195 3.61 4.95 -10.77
N GLY A 196 2.71 4.95 -11.77
CA GLY A 196 1.34 4.46 -11.63
C GLY A 196 0.51 4.64 -12.90
N GLY A 197 -0.80 4.57 -12.76
CA GLY A 197 -1.80 4.86 -13.80
C GLY A 197 -2.33 6.29 -13.73
N GLY A 198 -3.49 6.53 -14.37
CA GLY A 198 -4.29 7.74 -14.19
C GLY A 198 -3.73 8.99 -14.90
N ARG A 199 -3.10 8.83 -16.09
CA ARG A 199 -2.53 9.96 -16.83
C ARG A 199 -3.53 11.07 -17.12
N HIS A 200 -4.84 10.76 -17.23
CA HIS A 200 -5.88 11.76 -17.47
C HIS A 200 -5.93 12.87 -16.42
N HIS A 201 -5.59 12.59 -15.17
CA HIS A 201 -5.51 13.61 -14.12
C HIS A 201 -4.37 14.60 -14.29
N PHE A 202 -3.41 14.28 -15.18
CA PHE A 202 -2.22 15.08 -15.46
C PHE A 202 -2.26 15.81 -16.80
N THR A 203 -3.26 15.55 -17.65
CA THR A 203 -3.35 16.10 -19.00
C THR A 203 -4.64 16.89 -19.19
N PRO A 204 -4.65 17.90 -20.09
CA PRO A 204 -5.82 18.74 -20.33
C PRO A 204 -7.05 17.94 -20.79
N TYR A 205 -8.22 18.47 -20.48
CA TYR A 205 -9.47 17.98 -21.04
C TYR A 205 -9.47 18.12 -22.56
N ASP A 206 -9.86 17.08 -23.26
CA ASP A 206 -10.19 17.07 -24.66
C ASP A 206 -11.37 16.13 -24.89
N LYS A 207 -12.45 16.65 -25.50
CA LYS A 207 -13.70 15.90 -25.64
C LYS A 207 -13.54 14.58 -26.40
N ALA A 208 -12.61 14.50 -27.33
CA ALA A 208 -12.42 13.35 -28.20
C ALA A 208 -11.40 12.35 -27.65
N SER A 209 -10.29 12.86 -27.11
CA SER A 209 -9.13 12.05 -26.72
C SER A 209 -8.93 11.91 -25.21
N ASN A 210 -9.44 12.85 -24.41
CA ASN A 210 -9.31 12.85 -22.96
C ASN A 210 -10.52 13.47 -22.25
N PRO A 211 -11.71 12.85 -22.33
CA PRO A 211 -12.94 13.41 -21.77
C PRO A 211 -12.94 13.46 -20.22
N LYS A 212 -11.98 12.80 -19.56
CA LYS A 212 -11.72 12.86 -18.13
C LYS A 212 -10.52 13.75 -17.77
N GLY A 213 -10.02 14.54 -18.71
CA GLY A 213 -8.86 15.39 -18.49
C GLY A 213 -9.15 16.61 -17.62
N ARG A 214 -8.10 17.36 -17.33
CA ARG A 214 -8.13 18.53 -16.44
C ARG A 214 -8.92 19.69 -17.06
N ALA A 215 -9.91 20.18 -16.33
CA ALA A 215 -10.73 21.32 -16.75
C ALA A 215 -9.97 22.66 -16.68
N ASP A 216 -8.88 22.75 -15.89
CA ASP A 216 -8.04 23.94 -15.77
C ASP A 216 -7.08 24.15 -16.99
N GLY A 217 -7.10 23.23 -17.95
CA GLY A 217 -6.31 23.29 -19.17
C GLY A 217 -4.81 23.05 -19.00
N ARG A 218 -4.34 22.73 -17.78
CA ARG A 218 -2.91 22.47 -17.52
C ARG A 218 -2.49 21.11 -18.06
N ASP A 219 -1.31 21.06 -18.66
CA ASP A 219 -0.60 19.82 -18.99
C ASP A 219 0.51 19.60 -17.97
N LEU A 220 0.18 18.89 -16.87
CA LEU A 220 1.13 18.59 -15.82
C LEU A 220 2.24 17.65 -16.27
N VAL A 221 2.01 16.85 -17.34
CA VAL A 221 3.05 16.00 -17.93
C VAL A 221 4.11 16.87 -18.61
N ALA A 222 3.70 17.90 -19.35
CA ALA A 222 4.61 18.88 -19.92
C ALA A 222 5.32 19.71 -18.84
N GLU A 223 4.61 20.06 -17.76
CA GLU A 223 5.20 20.77 -16.62
C GLU A 223 6.29 19.92 -15.93
N PHE A 224 6.09 18.62 -15.69
CA PHE A 224 7.13 17.72 -15.19
C PHE A 224 8.36 17.71 -16.10
N ALA A 225 8.15 17.60 -17.43
CA ALA A 225 9.25 17.63 -18.39
C ALA A 225 10.03 18.96 -18.35
N ALA A 226 9.33 20.10 -18.19
CA ALA A 226 9.94 21.42 -18.04
C ALA A 226 10.75 21.56 -16.73
N GLN A 227 10.38 20.80 -15.67
CA GLN A 227 11.12 20.71 -14.42
C GLN A 227 12.28 19.67 -14.48
N GLY A 228 12.58 19.15 -15.68
CA GLY A 228 13.70 18.24 -15.87
C GLY A 228 13.41 16.76 -15.63
N TYR A 229 12.17 16.37 -15.34
CA TYR A 229 11.82 14.95 -15.20
C TYR A 229 11.94 14.20 -16.54
N ALA A 230 12.38 12.95 -16.47
CA ALA A 230 12.09 11.99 -17.52
C ALA A 230 10.64 11.52 -17.38
N VAL A 231 9.90 11.49 -18.48
CA VAL A 231 8.49 11.09 -18.50
C VAL A 231 8.34 9.79 -19.26
N GLY A 232 7.72 8.79 -18.65
CA GLY A 232 7.44 7.47 -19.24
C GLY A 232 5.93 7.22 -19.39
N ARG A 233 5.55 6.57 -20.49
CA ARG A 233 4.16 6.14 -20.75
C ARG A 233 4.05 4.64 -20.99
N SER A 234 5.20 3.97 -21.03
CA SER A 234 5.31 2.55 -21.33
C SER A 234 6.41 1.89 -20.49
N ARG A 235 6.38 0.55 -20.44
CA ARG A 235 7.45 -0.29 -19.89
C ARG A 235 8.81 0.05 -20.52
N ALA A 236 8.85 0.27 -21.84
CA ALA A 236 10.08 0.61 -22.56
C ALA A 236 10.65 1.96 -22.10
N ASP A 237 9.81 2.98 -21.91
CA ASP A 237 10.23 4.28 -21.39
C ASP A 237 10.81 4.14 -19.98
N MET A 238 10.14 3.37 -19.10
CA MET A 238 10.64 3.09 -17.75
C MET A 238 12.01 2.42 -17.77
N MET A 239 12.18 1.39 -18.60
CA MET A 239 13.46 0.67 -18.72
C MET A 239 14.59 1.56 -19.23
N SER A 240 14.29 2.61 -20.00
CA SER A 240 15.26 3.59 -20.50
C SER A 240 15.68 4.64 -19.45
N ALA A 241 14.92 4.81 -18.36
CA ALA A 241 15.23 5.76 -17.29
C ALA A 241 16.61 5.44 -16.65
N ARG A 242 17.35 6.49 -16.29
CA ARG A 242 18.69 6.39 -15.70
C ARG A 242 18.81 7.18 -14.41
N PRO A 243 19.65 6.74 -13.45
CA PRO A 243 19.96 7.50 -12.26
C PRO A 243 20.45 8.93 -12.56
N GLY A 244 20.27 9.82 -11.60
CA GLY A 244 20.65 11.24 -11.71
C GLY A 244 19.60 12.13 -12.37
N ARG A 245 18.46 11.57 -12.79
CA ARG A 245 17.32 12.31 -13.30
C ARG A 245 16.02 11.79 -12.66
N LYS A 246 15.18 12.70 -12.20
CA LYS A 246 13.85 12.35 -11.67
C LYS A 246 12.98 11.73 -12.74
N PHE A 247 12.08 10.84 -12.33
CA PHE A 247 11.25 10.08 -13.25
C PHE A 247 9.77 10.09 -12.84
N VAL A 248 8.89 10.33 -13.80
CA VAL A 248 7.45 10.10 -13.66
C VAL A 248 6.96 9.15 -14.76
N GLY A 249 6.36 8.03 -14.35
CA GLY A 249 5.76 7.02 -15.25
C GLY A 249 4.25 6.93 -15.06
N LEU A 250 3.47 7.14 -16.15
CA LEU A 250 2.02 7.11 -16.15
C LEU A 250 1.53 6.10 -17.22
N TYR A 251 1.37 4.83 -16.79
CA TYR A 251 1.25 3.66 -17.68
C TYR A 251 -0.18 3.33 -18.10
N SER A 252 -1.19 3.98 -17.52
CA SER A 252 -2.58 3.90 -17.98
C SER A 252 -3.09 5.30 -18.33
N ALA A 253 -3.86 5.39 -19.42
CA ALA A 253 -4.33 6.68 -19.94
C ALA A 253 -5.43 7.29 -19.07
N ASP A 254 -6.41 6.49 -18.69
CA ASP A 254 -7.72 6.94 -18.19
C ASP A 254 -8.22 6.19 -16.93
N THR A 255 -7.38 5.34 -16.34
CA THR A 255 -7.73 4.56 -15.16
C THR A 255 -6.46 3.97 -14.50
N HIS A 256 -6.66 3.07 -13.53
CA HIS A 256 -5.63 2.25 -12.91
C HIS A 256 -4.89 1.37 -13.94
N MET A 257 -3.78 0.78 -13.54
CA MET A 257 -3.10 -0.24 -14.35
C MET A 257 -3.96 -1.53 -14.41
N ASP A 258 -3.67 -2.36 -15.39
CA ASP A 258 -4.38 -3.63 -15.57
C ASP A 258 -4.07 -4.61 -14.41
N TYR A 259 -4.99 -5.54 -14.11
CA TYR A 259 -4.72 -6.67 -13.22
C TYR A 259 -3.54 -7.50 -13.73
N SER A 260 -2.81 -8.14 -12.85
CA SER A 260 -1.62 -8.93 -13.19
C SER A 260 -1.89 -10.01 -14.26
N LEU A 261 -3.06 -10.67 -14.18
CA LEU A 261 -3.46 -11.70 -15.16
C LEU A 261 -3.81 -11.14 -16.54
N ALA A 262 -4.19 -9.88 -16.63
CA ALA A 262 -4.62 -9.22 -17.88
C ALA A 262 -3.67 -8.09 -18.31
N ARG A 263 -2.48 -8.00 -17.70
CA ARG A 263 -1.56 -6.89 -17.92
C ARG A 263 -1.04 -6.86 -19.35
N ARG A 264 -1.25 -5.73 -20.02
CA ARG A 264 -0.74 -5.49 -21.35
C ARG A 264 0.79 -5.38 -21.35
N PRO A 265 1.48 -5.86 -22.38
CA PRO A 265 2.96 -5.85 -22.44
C PRO A 265 3.59 -4.44 -22.34
N GLU A 266 2.83 -3.40 -22.67
CA GLU A 266 3.27 -2.00 -22.59
C GLU A 266 3.28 -1.48 -21.14
N GLN A 267 2.57 -2.12 -20.24
CA GLN A 267 2.58 -1.78 -18.83
C GLN A 267 3.63 -2.60 -18.07
N PRO A 268 4.49 -1.96 -17.27
CA PRO A 268 5.44 -2.69 -16.43
C PRO A 268 4.74 -3.48 -15.32
N THR A 269 5.35 -4.56 -14.86
CA THR A 269 4.93 -5.27 -13.66
C THR A 269 5.31 -4.47 -12.41
N LEU A 270 4.66 -4.77 -11.27
CA LEU A 270 5.02 -4.15 -9.99
C LEU A 270 6.47 -4.44 -9.60
N SER A 271 6.95 -5.67 -9.84
CA SER A 271 8.35 -6.05 -9.62
C SER A 271 9.31 -5.18 -10.44
N GLU A 272 9.02 -4.96 -11.72
CA GLU A 272 9.84 -4.10 -12.59
C GLU A 272 9.84 -2.64 -12.13
N MET A 273 8.67 -2.12 -11.70
CA MET A 273 8.57 -0.76 -11.17
C MET A 273 9.35 -0.60 -9.87
N ALA A 274 9.21 -1.55 -8.93
CA ALA A 274 9.93 -1.53 -7.66
C ALA A 274 11.46 -1.60 -7.88
N LEU A 275 11.93 -2.50 -8.74
CA LEU A 275 13.36 -2.61 -9.08
C LEU A 275 13.90 -1.34 -9.74
N LYS A 276 13.15 -0.75 -10.67
CA LYS A 276 13.54 0.51 -11.32
C LYS A 276 13.55 1.68 -10.33
N ALA A 277 12.58 1.75 -9.42
CA ALA A 277 12.58 2.77 -8.38
C ALA A 277 13.81 2.64 -7.47
N ILE A 278 14.15 1.43 -7.03
CA ILE A 278 15.38 1.19 -6.23
C ILE A 278 16.63 1.59 -7.03
N GLU A 279 16.73 1.23 -8.34
CA GLU A 279 17.86 1.63 -9.20
C GLU A 279 18.02 3.16 -9.25
N LEU A 280 16.92 3.88 -9.40
CA LEU A 280 16.94 5.35 -9.53
C LEU A 280 17.24 6.06 -8.20
N LEU A 281 16.77 5.51 -7.07
CA LEU A 281 16.88 6.14 -5.74
C LEU A 281 18.15 5.76 -4.98
N SER A 282 18.70 4.56 -5.19
CA SER A 282 19.79 4.00 -4.37
C SER A 282 21.15 4.68 -4.55
N ASN A 283 21.28 5.62 -5.49
CA ASN A 283 22.49 6.43 -5.67
C ASN A 283 22.57 7.65 -4.73
N ASP A 284 21.50 7.95 -4.01
CA ASP A 284 21.51 9.03 -3.03
C ASP A 284 22.36 8.62 -1.81
N PRO A 285 23.40 9.39 -1.42
CA PRO A 285 24.28 9.03 -0.32
C PRO A 285 23.58 9.09 1.06
N ASP A 286 22.51 9.86 1.18
CA ASP A 286 21.71 9.98 2.40
C ASP A 286 20.65 8.87 2.51
N GLY A 287 20.49 8.06 1.44
CA GLY A 287 19.52 6.98 1.34
C GLY A 287 18.18 7.42 0.77
N PHE A 288 17.15 6.59 0.94
CA PHE A 288 15.85 6.89 0.33
C PHE A 288 14.65 6.39 1.16
N PHE A 289 13.48 6.97 0.86
CA PHE A 289 12.17 6.44 1.23
C PHE A 289 11.42 6.04 -0.06
N LEU A 290 10.93 4.81 -0.11
CA LEU A 290 10.14 4.29 -1.22
C LEU A 290 8.87 3.63 -0.70
N MET A 291 7.70 4.09 -1.17
CA MET A 291 6.44 3.40 -1.03
C MET A 291 6.13 2.58 -2.29
N VAL A 292 5.71 1.32 -2.12
CA VAL A 292 5.32 0.41 -3.21
C VAL A 292 3.97 -0.20 -2.89
N GLU A 293 2.98 0.01 -3.75
CA GLU A 293 1.61 -0.44 -3.54
C GLU A 293 1.17 -1.50 -4.55
N GLY A 294 0.61 -2.60 -4.01
CA GLY A 294 -0.18 -3.57 -4.76
C GLY A 294 -1.67 -3.21 -4.69
N GLY A 295 -2.08 -2.11 -5.33
CA GLY A 295 -3.43 -1.55 -5.15
C GLY A 295 -4.53 -2.27 -5.91
N LYS A 296 -4.20 -3.16 -6.86
CA LYS A 296 -5.21 -3.91 -7.62
C LYS A 296 -5.81 -5.08 -6.82
N ILE A 297 -5.25 -5.44 -5.67
CA ILE A 297 -5.79 -6.46 -4.77
C ILE A 297 -7.17 -6.00 -4.28
N ASP A 298 -7.27 -4.79 -3.74
CA ASP A 298 -8.49 -4.16 -3.24
C ASP A 298 -9.60 -4.10 -4.31
N HIS A 299 -9.25 -3.59 -5.50
CA HIS A 299 -10.22 -3.48 -6.60
C HIS A 299 -10.83 -4.83 -7.00
N ALA A 300 -10.01 -5.89 -6.99
CA ALA A 300 -10.51 -7.23 -7.30
C ALA A 300 -11.40 -7.77 -6.17
N LEU A 301 -11.11 -7.44 -4.91
CA LEU A 301 -11.94 -7.81 -3.76
C LEU A 301 -13.28 -7.07 -3.79
N HIS A 302 -13.30 -5.78 -4.11
CA HIS A 302 -14.54 -5.00 -4.33
C HIS A 302 -15.41 -5.58 -5.45
N ASP A 303 -14.80 -6.17 -6.49
CA ASP A 303 -15.51 -6.85 -7.56
C ASP A 303 -15.96 -8.28 -7.18
N ASN A 304 -15.72 -8.74 -5.96
CA ASN A 304 -15.87 -10.15 -5.55
C ASN A 304 -15.10 -11.13 -6.45
N ASN A 305 -14.03 -10.69 -7.12
CA ASN A 305 -13.21 -11.53 -8.00
C ASN A 305 -11.97 -12.04 -7.25
N ALA A 306 -12.13 -13.16 -6.55
CA ALA A 306 -11.03 -13.75 -5.80
C ALA A 306 -9.83 -14.11 -6.68
N LYS A 307 -10.03 -14.57 -7.91
CA LYS A 307 -8.91 -14.97 -8.79
C LYS A 307 -7.96 -13.81 -9.09
N ASN A 308 -8.49 -12.65 -9.47
CA ASN A 308 -7.67 -11.46 -9.68
C ASN A 308 -7.01 -11.00 -8.38
N ALA A 309 -7.75 -11.00 -7.26
CA ALA A 309 -7.21 -10.61 -5.96
C ALA A 309 -6.01 -11.48 -5.53
N LEU A 310 -6.13 -12.80 -5.67
CA LEU A 310 -5.06 -13.73 -5.30
C LEU A 310 -3.86 -13.62 -6.25
N ALA A 311 -4.10 -13.43 -7.55
CA ALA A 311 -3.03 -13.25 -8.53
C ALA A 311 -2.25 -11.92 -8.31
N ASP A 312 -2.96 -10.82 -8.02
CA ASP A 312 -2.31 -9.54 -7.70
C ASP A 312 -1.59 -9.59 -6.34
N THR A 313 -2.09 -10.38 -5.36
CA THR A 313 -1.36 -10.63 -4.10
C THR A 313 -0.06 -11.41 -4.33
N VAL A 314 -0.07 -12.42 -5.20
CA VAL A 314 1.15 -13.16 -5.58
C VAL A 314 2.12 -12.25 -6.33
N ALA A 315 1.63 -11.42 -7.27
CA ALA A 315 2.48 -10.45 -7.99
C ALA A 315 3.08 -9.39 -7.05
N PHE A 316 2.36 -8.99 -5.99
CA PHE A 316 2.87 -8.13 -4.92
C PHE A 316 3.97 -8.83 -4.10
N ASP A 317 3.79 -10.10 -3.76
CA ASP A 317 4.78 -10.91 -3.06
C ASP A 317 6.07 -11.09 -3.89
N GLU A 318 5.95 -11.30 -5.20
CA GLU A 318 7.07 -11.34 -6.14
C GLU A 318 7.84 -10.00 -6.19
N ALA A 319 7.13 -8.87 -6.15
CA ALA A 319 7.76 -7.55 -6.12
C ALA A 319 8.54 -7.32 -4.82
N ILE A 320 8.03 -7.79 -3.69
CA ILE A 320 8.73 -7.75 -2.41
C ILE A 320 10.00 -8.58 -2.45
N GLN A 321 9.92 -9.81 -2.96
CA GLN A 321 11.09 -10.69 -3.09
C GLN A 321 12.17 -10.07 -3.99
N ALA A 322 11.77 -9.55 -5.14
CA ALA A 322 12.69 -8.88 -6.07
C ALA A 322 13.39 -7.68 -5.42
N ALA A 323 12.65 -6.87 -4.65
CA ALA A 323 13.20 -5.73 -3.93
C ALA A 323 14.18 -6.16 -2.82
N ILE A 324 13.85 -7.20 -2.04
CA ILE A 324 14.72 -7.76 -1.00
C ILE A 324 16.04 -8.26 -1.62
N GLU A 325 15.96 -9.02 -2.71
CA GLU A 325 17.14 -9.53 -3.42
C GLU A 325 17.99 -8.38 -3.96
N ARG A 326 17.38 -7.36 -4.52
CA ARG A 326 18.08 -6.17 -5.01
C ARG A 326 18.75 -5.41 -3.87
N MET A 327 18.05 -5.20 -2.76
CA MET A 327 18.64 -4.50 -1.60
C MET A 327 19.77 -5.31 -0.97
N ARG A 328 19.70 -6.63 -0.91
CA ARG A 328 20.82 -7.47 -0.45
C ARG A 328 22.06 -7.42 -1.34
N GLN A 329 21.91 -7.05 -2.62
CA GLN A 329 23.08 -6.78 -3.49
C GLN A 329 23.74 -5.43 -3.15
N ILE A 330 22.95 -4.44 -2.69
CA ILE A 330 23.40 -3.09 -2.33
C ILE A 330 23.86 -3.05 -0.87
N ASP A 331 23.14 -3.70 0.02
CA ASP A 331 23.29 -3.73 1.48
C ASP A 331 23.09 -5.18 1.97
N PRO A 332 24.12 -6.04 1.91
CA PRO A 332 23.99 -7.51 2.06
C PRO A 332 23.29 -7.96 3.35
N GLY A 333 23.54 -7.29 4.47
CA GLY A 333 22.92 -7.58 5.77
C GLY A 333 21.64 -6.83 6.03
N LEU A 334 21.17 -5.97 5.10
CA LEU A 334 20.13 -4.97 5.32
C LEU A 334 20.41 -4.12 6.58
N GLU A 335 21.69 -3.84 6.83
CA GLU A 335 22.13 -3.10 8.02
C GLU A 335 21.77 -1.61 7.98
N ASN A 336 21.51 -1.08 6.77
CA ASN A 336 21.09 0.29 6.51
C ASN A 336 19.69 0.37 5.87
N THR A 337 18.99 -0.77 5.71
CA THR A 337 17.71 -0.85 5.02
C THR A 337 16.65 -1.45 5.91
N LEU A 338 15.54 -0.74 6.08
CA LEU A 338 14.31 -1.24 6.71
C LEU A 338 13.30 -1.56 5.61
N ILE A 339 12.75 -2.78 5.63
CA ILE A 339 11.65 -3.20 4.77
C ILE A 339 10.45 -3.51 5.65
N VAL A 340 9.31 -2.89 5.35
CA VAL A 340 8.03 -3.08 6.04
C VAL A 340 6.99 -3.47 5.01
N VAL A 341 6.21 -4.51 5.28
CA VAL A 341 5.11 -5.00 4.43
C VAL A 341 3.85 -5.08 5.26
N THR A 342 2.76 -4.46 4.81
CA THR A 342 1.47 -4.49 5.51
C THR A 342 0.31 -4.29 4.54
N ALA A 343 -0.90 -4.22 5.07
CA ALA A 343 -2.12 -3.77 4.39
C ALA A 343 -2.71 -2.57 5.12
N ASP A 344 -3.58 -1.85 4.45
CA ASP A 344 -4.31 -0.72 5.04
C ASP A 344 -5.61 -1.15 5.72
N HIS A 345 -6.31 -2.12 5.17
CA HIS A 345 -7.53 -2.74 5.73
C HIS A 345 -7.71 -4.18 5.27
N ASP A 346 -8.73 -4.84 5.78
CA ASP A 346 -9.22 -6.14 5.37
C ASP A 346 -10.42 -5.99 4.42
N HIS A 347 -10.88 -7.07 3.84
CA HIS A 347 -12.12 -7.23 3.09
C HIS A 347 -13.01 -8.32 3.70
N THR A 348 -14.20 -8.50 3.16
CA THR A 348 -15.17 -9.45 3.69
C THR A 348 -14.99 -10.87 3.12
N MET A 349 -13.89 -11.15 2.41
CA MET A 349 -13.59 -12.48 1.87
C MET A 349 -13.34 -13.51 2.99
N VAL A 350 -13.96 -14.67 2.89
CA VAL A 350 -13.79 -15.78 3.83
C VAL A 350 -13.54 -17.10 3.10
N LEU A 351 -12.72 -17.96 3.71
CA LEU A 351 -12.51 -19.35 3.29
C LEU A 351 -13.40 -20.25 4.14
N ASN A 352 -14.32 -20.98 3.52
CA ASN A 352 -15.35 -21.74 4.21
C ASN A 352 -15.56 -23.16 3.61
N GLY A 353 -16.47 -23.94 4.21
CA GLY A 353 -16.98 -25.18 3.64
C GLY A 353 -16.10 -26.41 3.86
N TYR A 354 -14.98 -26.32 4.53
CA TYR A 354 -14.02 -27.41 4.79
C TYR A 354 -13.42 -28.01 3.52
N PRO A 355 -12.84 -27.22 2.59
CA PRO A 355 -12.19 -27.75 1.41
C PRO A 355 -11.06 -28.71 1.79
N LYS A 356 -10.92 -29.80 1.05
CA LYS A 356 -9.88 -30.79 1.30
C LYS A 356 -8.50 -30.18 1.04
N ARG A 357 -7.52 -30.49 1.91
CA ARG A 357 -6.12 -30.09 1.70
C ARG A 357 -5.62 -30.55 0.33
N GLY A 358 -4.97 -29.65 -0.39
CA GLY A 358 -4.50 -29.86 -1.76
C GLY A 358 -5.55 -29.60 -2.85
N SER A 359 -6.79 -29.22 -2.47
CA SER A 359 -7.75 -28.68 -3.44
C SER A 359 -7.35 -27.29 -3.88
N LYS A 360 -7.75 -26.91 -5.11
CA LYS A 360 -7.58 -25.52 -5.56
C LYS A 360 -8.47 -24.59 -4.74
N VAL A 361 -7.91 -23.52 -4.20
CA VAL A 361 -8.63 -22.57 -3.33
C VAL A 361 -9.81 -21.87 -4.02
N LEU A 362 -9.77 -21.74 -5.35
CA LEU A 362 -10.84 -21.15 -6.16
C LEU A 362 -11.93 -22.14 -6.53
N ASP A 363 -11.80 -23.40 -6.16
CA ASP A 363 -12.71 -24.47 -6.56
C ASP A 363 -13.97 -24.49 -5.69
N ILE A 364 -14.95 -25.29 -6.16
CA ILE A 364 -16.09 -25.68 -5.34
C ILE A 364 -15.64 -26.59 -4.20
N VAL A 365 -16.41 -26.61 -3.12
CA VAL A 365 -16.16 -27.51 -1.99
C VAL A 365 -16.62 -28.91 -2.33
N HIS A 366 -15.78 -29.92 -2.02
CA HIS A 366 -16.12 -31.33 -2.12
C HIS A 366 -16.29 -31.95 -0.74
N ASP A 367 -17.19 -32.88 -0.61
CA ASP A 367 -17.34 -33.66 0.60
C ASP A 367 -16.08 -34.50 0.86
N TYR A 368 -15.57 -34.43 2.08
CA TYR A 368 -14.29 -35.07 2.43
C TYR A 368 -14.34 -36.59 2.43
N ALA A 369 -15.51 -37.20 2.64
CA ALA A 369 -15.68 -38.64 2.72
C ALA A 369 -15.95 -39.29 1.36
N THR A 370 -16.79 -38.63 0.54
CA THR A 370 -17.23 -39.18 -0.76
C THR A 370 -16.44 -38.61 -1.94
N GLY A 371 -15.86 -37.42 -1.81
CA GLY A 371 -15.21 -36.70 -2.91
C GLY A 371 -16.20 -36.03 -3.88
N GLU A 372 -17.49 -36.17 -3.66
CA GLU A 372 -18.53 -35.55 -4.49
C GLU A 372 -18.69 -34.05 -4.18
N PRO A 373 -19.16 -33.22 -5.12
CA PRO A 373 -19.47 -31.84 -4.87
C PRO A 373 -20.42 -31.66 -3.67
N LYS A 374 -19.97 -30.88 -2.67
CA LYS A 374 -20.78 -30.61 -1.49
C LYS A 374 -21.93 -29.69 -1.84
N LYS A 375 -23.10 -29.95 -1.27
CA LYS A 375 -24.32 -29.16 -1.45
C LYS A 375 -24.61 -28.36 -0.20
N ASP A 376 -25.14 -27.14 -0.39
CA ASP A 376 -25.71 -26.33 0.68
C ASP A 376 -27.15 -26.76 1.06
N ALA A 377 -27.84 -25.96 1.89
CA ALA A 377 -29.20 -26.26 2.33
C ALA A 377 -30.24 -26.23 1.19
N ASP A 378 -29.95 -25.51 0.11
CA ASP A 378 -30.79 -25.40 -1.09
C ASP A 378 -30.44 -26.46 -2.15
N GLY A 379 -29.52 -27.37 -1.82
CA GLY A 379 -29.06 -28.43 -2.72
C GLY A 379 -28.13 -27.97 -3.82
N LYS A 380 -27.48 -26.80 -3.66
CA LYS A 380 -26.57 -26.16 -4.63
C LYS A 380 -25.10 -26.31 -4.25
N THR A 381 -24.25 -26.44 -5.23
CA THR A 381 -22.79 -26.36 -5.05
C THR A 381 -22.37 -24.96 -4.66
N PHE A 382 -21.21 -24.80 -4.00
CA PHE A 382 -20.67 -23.51 -3.59
C PHE A 382 -19.15 -23.52 -3.58
N THR A 383 -18.54 -22.34 -3.76
CA THR A 383 -17.08 -22.16 -3.76
C THR A 383 -16.51 -22.11 -2.35
N ALA A 384 -15.23 -22.50 -2.20
CA ALA A 384 -14.50 -22.39 -0.94
C ALA A 384 -14.33 -20.93 -0.48
N LEU A 385 -14.17 -20.00 -1.44
CA LEU A 385 -14.13 -18.56 -1.16
C LEU A 385 -15.49 -17.94 -1.44
N VAL A 386 -15.97 -17.16 -0.48
CA VAL A 386 -17.18 -16.34 -0.57
C VAL A 386 -16.93 -15.00 0.14
N PHE A 387 -17.86 -14.04 0.02
CA PHE A 387 -17.74 -12.73 0.63
C PHE A 387 -18.88 -12.44 1.62
N GLY A 388 -18.62 -11.64 2.64
CA GLY A 388 -19.65 -11.21 3.59
C GLY A 388 -20.72 -10.33 2.95
N ASN A 389 -20.31 -9.48 2.00
CA ASN A 389 -21.23 -8.67 1.19
C ASN A 389 -20.69 -8.51 -0.24
N GLY A 390 -21.55 -8.03 -1.15
CA GLY A 390 -21.17 -7.83 -2.54
C GLY A 390 -22.36 -7.86 -3.49
N LYS A 391 -22.04 -7.71 -4.75
CA LYS A 391 -23.02 -7.59 -5.82
C LYS A 391 -23.74 -8.91 -6.14
N LEU A 392 -23.01 -10.02 -6.12
CA LEU A 392 -23.54 -11.34 -6.50
C LEU A 392 -24.17 -12.05 -5.29
N ARG A 393 -25.45 -11.83 -5.08
CA ARG A 393 -26.30 -12.59 -4.17
C ARG A 393 -27.63 -12.87 -4.86
N PRO A 394 -27.76 -13.94 -5.63
CA PRO A 394 -28.99 -14.30 -6.31
C PRO A 394 -30.06 -14.74 -5.30
N ASP A 395 -31.32 -14.44 -5.60
CA ASP A 395 -32.45 -14.90 -4.78
C ASP A 395 -32.63 -16.42 -4.87
N LEU A 396 -32.37 -16.98 -6.05
CA LEU A 396 -32.30 -18.43 -6.32
C LEU A 396 -30.89 -18.76 -6.81
N ARG A 397 -30.16 -19.53 -6.02
CA ARG A 397 -28.82 -19.97 -6.38
C ARG A 397 -28.86 -21.03 -7.50
N ALA A 398 -27.91 -20.96 -8.39
CA ALA A 398 -27.62 -22.01 -9.37
C ALA A 398 -26.47 -22.89 -8.90
N ASP A 399 -26.36 -24.11 -9.45
CA ASP A 399 -25.13 -24.90 -9.30
C ASP A 399 -23.98 -24.19 -10.00
N VAL A 400 -22.80 -24.26 -9.42
CA VAL A 400 -21.53 -23.84 -10.01
C VAL A 400 -20.62 -25.07 -10.12
N ASP A 401 -19.94 -25.22 -11.23
CA ASP A 401 -18.95 -26.30 -11.41
C ASP A 401 -17.50 -25.76 -11.22
N SER A 402 -16.55 -26.67 -11.16
CA SER A 402 -15.13 -26.38 -10.99
C SER A 402 -14.55 -25.48 -12.09
N ALA A 403 -15.02 -25.59 -13.33
CA ALA A 403 -14.52 -24.77 -14.44
C ALA A 403 -15.04 -23.34 -14.34
N GLN A 404 -16.30 -23.19 -14.00
CA GLN A 404 -16.93 -21.88 -13.74
C GLN A 404 -16.26 -21.17 -12.57
N ALA A 405 -16.07 -21.85 -11.42
CA ALA A 405 -15.48 -21.30 -10.21
C ALA A 405 -14.05 -20.77 -10.42
N GLN A 406 -13.29 -21.34 -11.36
CA GLN A 406 -11.91 -21.00 -11.67
C GLN A 406 -11.77 -20.06 -12.89
N ALA A 407 -12.86 -19.64 -13.52
CA ALA A 407 -12.82 -18.73 -14.66
C ALA A 407 -12.34 -17.33 -14.24
N ASP A 408 -11.66 -16.62 -15.15
CA ASP A 408 -11.06 -15.29 -14.85
C ASP A 408 -12.11 -14.25 -14.44
N GLY A 409 -13.29 -14.29 -15.03
CA GLY A 409 -14.38 -13.35 -14.74
C GLY A 409 -15.36 -13.83 -13.66
N TYR A 410 -15.08 -14.95 -12.97
CA TYR A 410 -15.98 -15.45 -11.94
C TYR A 410 -16.02 -14.52 -10.74
N GLN A 411 -17.23 -14.15 -10.31
CA GLN A 411 -17.48 -13.40 -9.10
C GLN A 411 -18.03 -14.35 -8.02
N GLN A 412 -17.39 -14.36 -6.85
CA GLN A 412 -17.83 -15.17 -5.73
C GLN A 412 -19.14 -14.62 -5.15
N GLU A 413 -19.95 -15.54 -4.63
CA GLU A 413 -21.21 -15.18 -3.96
C GLU A 413 -20.98 -14.43 -2.65
N ALA A 414 -21.95 -13.59 -2.30
CA ALA A 414 -21.92 -12.74 -1.11
C ALA A 414 -23.11 -13.06 -0.16
N GLY A 415 -22.88 -12.87 1.15
CA GLY A 415 -23.92 -13.04 2.17
C GLY A 415 -24.98 -11.93 2.18
N VAL A 416 -24.57 -10.67 2.01
CA VAL A 416 -25.44 -9.49 1.95
C VAL A 416 -25.29 -8.84 0.57
N ARG A 417 -26.42 -8.51 -0.07
CA ARG A 417 -26.42 -7.82 -1.37
C ARG A 417 -26.11 -6.33 -1.18
N THR A 418 -25.02 -5.88 -1.75
CA THR A 418 -24.61 -4.47 -1.84
C THR A 418 -24.29 -4.10 -3.28
N VAL A 419 -24.08 -2.82 -3.58
CA VAL A 419 -23.73 -2.36 -4.94
C VAL A 419 -22.34 -2.86 -5.37
N TYR A 420 -21.41 -2.93 -4.41
CA TYR A 420 -20.08 -3.48 -4.51
C TYR A 420 -19.70 -4.05 -3.15
N GLU A 421 -18.67 -4.86 -3.08
CA GLU A 421 -18.16 -5.37 -1.81
C GLU A 421 -17.52 -4.24 -1.02
N SER A 422 -17.64 -4.25 0.29
CA SER A 422 -17.07 -3.25 1.18
C SER A 422 -15.88 -3.81 1.97
N HIS A 423 -15.09 -2.92 2.55
CA HIS A 423 -14.00 -3.31 3.42
C HIS A 423 -14.47 -4.11 4.65
N GLY A 424 -13.61 -4.98 5.15
CA GLY A 424 -13.74 -5.68 6.41
C GLY A 424 -13.03 -4.93 7.54
N GLY A 425 -13.59 -5.00 8.76
CA GLY A 425 -13.02 -4.37 9.96
C GLY A 425 -11.97 -5.21 10.68
N GLY A 426 -11.41 -6.24 10.04
CA GLY A 426 -10.40 -7.11 10.61
C GLY A 426 -9.03 -6.42 10.77
N ASP A 427 -8.28 -6.81 11.84
CA ASP A 427 -6.89 -6.39 11.97
C ASP A 427 -6.03 -7.02 10.87
N VAL A 428 -5.12 -6.26 10.28
CA VAL A 428 -4.22 -6.75 9.23
C VAL A 428 -2.88 -7.23 9.79
N LYS A 429 -2.10 -7.93 8.96
CA LYS A 429 -0.75 -8.38 9.28
C LYS A 429 0.29 -7.35 8.84
N LEU A 430 1.36 -7.28 9.63
CA LEU A 430 2.57 -6.57 9.26
C LEU A 430 3.76 -7.53 9.35
N TYR A 431 4.68 -7.40 8.40
CA TYR A 431 5.96 -8.10 8.37
C TYR A 431 7.09 -7.09 8.19
N ALA A 432 8.23 -7.32 8.84
CA ALA A 432 9.37 -6.41 8.70
C ALA A 432 10.70 -7.14 8.80
N THR A 433 11.75 -6.57 8.19
CA THR A 433 13.13 -7.05 8.28
C THR A 433 14.12 -5.90 8.13
N GLY A 434 15.38 -6.14 8.51
CA GLY A 434 16.49 -5.22 8.37
C GLY A 434 16.62 -4.20 9.52
N ALA A 435 17.32 -3.11 9.24
CA ALA A 435 17.69 -2.09 10.21
C ALA A 435 16.46 -1.51 10.93
N GLY A 436 16.47 -1.50 12.26
CA GLY A 436 15.39 -0.96 13.05
C GLY A 436 14.10 -1.80 13.09
N SER A 437 14.10 -3.03 12.54
CA SER A 437 12.89 -3.87 12.47
C SER A 437 12.46 -4.48 13.81
N ALA A 438 13.32 -4.60 14.81
CA ALA A 438 13.07 -5.30 16.07
C ALA A 438 11.80 -4.87 16.85
N PRO A 439 11.36 -3.59 16.84
CA PRO A 439 10.15 -3.16 17.52
C PRO A 439 8.83 -3.55 16.83
N PHE A 440 8.85 -3.99 15.56
CA PHE A 440 7.64 -4.38 14.82
C PHE A 440 7.13 -5.75 15.32
N LYS A 441 6.34 -5.76 16.39
CA LYS A 441 5.85 -6.98 17.04
C LYS A 441 4.59 -6.75 17.85
N GLY A 442 3.83 -7.82 18.13
CA GLY A 442 2.61 -7.78 18.94
C GLY A 442 1.42 -7.17 18.19
N THR A 443 0.54 -6.50 18.90
CA THR A 443 -0.61 -5.77 18.35
C THR A 443 -0.37 -4.29 18.55
N MET A 444 -0.51 -3.49 17.48
CA MET A 444 -0.27 -2.05 17.51
C MET A 444 -1.28 -1.28 16.66
N GLU A 445 -1.33 0.02 16.86
CA GLU A 445 -2.05 0.96 16.00
C GLU A 445 -1.27 1.18 14.69
N ASN A 446 -1.97 1.43 13.58
CA ASN A 446 -1.31 1.83 12.32
C ASN A 446 -0.46 3.10 12.49
N THR A 447 -0.85 4.03 13.35
CA THR A 447 -0.06 5.23 13.69
C THR A 447 1.30 4.90 14.32
N GLN A 448 1.43 3.81 15.07
CA GLN A 448 2.70 3.40 15.68
C GLN A 448 3.73 2.97 14.63
N VAL A 449 3.29 2.43 13.50
CA VAL A 449 4.17 2.05 12.39
C VAL A 449 4.95 3.24 11.86
N PHE A 450 4.30 4.41 11.72
CA PHE A 450 4.98 5.67 11.39
C PHE A 450 6.10 5.99 12.37
N HIS A 451 5.80 5.97 13.67
CA HIS A 451 6.77 6.31 14.70
C HIS A 451 7.95 5.36 14.72
N LEU A 452 7.72 4.07 14.46
CA LEU A 452 8.79 3.07 14.35
C LEU A 452 9.66 3.29 13.12
N MET A 453 9.06 3.54 11.95
CA MET A 453 9.81 3.87 10.72
C MET A 453 10.61 5.16 10.90
N LYS A 454 9.99 6.20 11.45
CA LYS A 454 10.64 7.49 11.73
C LYS A 454 11.84 7.33 12.68
N ALA A 455 11.67 6.59 13.77
CA ALA A 455 12.75 6.30 14.72
C ALA A 455 13.88 5.48 14.09
N ALA A 456 13.55 4.44 13.30
CA ALA A 456 14.54 3.64 12.58
C ALA A 456 15.36 4.49 11.59
N ALA A 457 14.73 5.48 10.96
CA ALA A 457 15.37 6.39 10.02
C ALA A 457 16.12 7.56 10.68
N GLY A 458 15.89 7.82 11.96
CA GLY A 458 16.45 9.00 12.64
C GLY A 458 15.84 10.33 12.13
N LEU A 459 14.56 10.32 11.74
CA LEU A 459 13.81 11.47 11.21
C LEU A 459 13.06 12.24 12.31
#